data_05412ee3dcb767ce414c992077fa40d9
#
_entry.id   05412ee3dcb767ce414c992077fa40d9
#
_cell.length_a   1.000
_cell.length_b   1.000
_cell.length_c   1.000
_cell.angle_alpha   90.00
_cell.angle_beta   90.00
_cell.angle_gamma   90.00
#
_symmetry.space_group_name_H-M   'P 1'
#
loop_
_entity.id
_entity.type
_entity.pdbx_description
1 polymer ?
#
loop_
_entity_poly.entity_id
_entity_poly.type
_entity_poly.pdbx_seq_one_letter_code
_entity_poly.pdbx_strand_id
1 'polypeptide(L)'
;MKNKKLEETIVKFEEVTKQYGSLVVLDKLNLEIKKNEMVSIIGPSGSGKTTVLRVLMTLEKINGGVIHLDGETLTHMNDNGKQVEANEKYLRERRSKIGMVFQQFNLFPHMTALQNCIEAPVEVLGMKKEDAEERALELLELVGLTDKKDQHPSRLSGGQQQRVAIARALAMRPKVMLLDEITSALDPEVVGEVLNVIRSLN
;
A
#
# COMPACT_ATOMS: atom_id res chain seq x y z
N MET A 1 -0.54 37.55 -3.92
CA MET A 1 -0.59 36.61 -2.76
C MET A 1 -1.03 35.27 -3.30
N LYS A 2 -0.11 34.29 -3.41
CA LYS A 2 -0.44 32.91 -3.86
C LYS A 2 -1.26 32.25 -2.77
N ASN A 3 -2.51 31.86 -3.09
CA ASN A 3 -3.32 31.00 -2.23
C ASN A 3 -2.53 29.74 -1.89
N LYS A 4 -2.02 29.65 -0.66
CA LYS A 4 -1.45 28.44 -0.08
C LYS A 4 -2.66 27.52 0.14
N LYS A 5 -2.97 26.69 -0.87
CA LYS A 5 -3.91 25.58 -0.72
C LYS A 5 -3.40 24.79 0.49
N LEU A 6 -4.17 24.72 1.57
CA LEU A 6 -3.85 23.91 2.75
C LEU A 6 -3.59 22.49 2.21
N GLU A 7 -2.34 22.06 2.28
CA GLU A 7 -1.96 20.71 1.86
C GLU A 7 -2.62 19.74 2.84
N GLU A 8 -3.57 19.00 2.33
CA GLU A 8 -4.44 18.12 3.12
C GLU A 8 -3.65 16.88 3.57
N THR A 9 -3.58 16.66 4.88
CA THR A 9 -2.92 15.48 5.47
C THR A 9 -3.65 14.21 5.07
N ILE A 10 -2.92 13.24 4.50
CA ILE A 10 -3.47 11.94 4.10
C ILE A 10 -3.21 10.86 5.16
N VAL A 11 -2.05 10.89 5.81
CA VAL A 11 -1.68 9.97 6.89
C VAL A 11 -1.16 10.77 8.07
N LYS A 12 -1.62 10.43 9.28
CA LYS A 12 -1.10 11.04 10.52
C LYS A 12 -0.95 9.98 11.62
N PHE A 13 0.22 9.95 12.23
CA PHE A 13 0.53 9.20 13.44
C PHE A 13 0.64 10.18 14.59
N GLU A 14 -0.08 9.93 15.68
CA GLU A 14 -0.06 10.74 16.90
C GLU A 14 0.35 9.86 18.07
N GLU A 15 1.56 10.09 18.62
CA GLU A 15 2.12 9.40 19.78
C GLU A 15 2.05 7.86 19.64
N VAL A 16 2.24 7.33 18.41
CA VAL A 16 2.06 5.91 18.13
C VAL A 16 3.17 5.09 18.76
N THR A 17 2.79 4.17 19.63
CA THR A 17 3.68 3.22 20.29
C THR A 17 3.37 1.80 19.85
N LYS A 18 4.42 1.05 19.47
CA LYS A 18 4.35 -0.38 19.19
C LYS A 18 5.45 -1.12 19.89
N GLN A 19 5.06 -2.17 20.63
CA GLN A 19 6.00 -3.04 21.33
C GLN A 19 5.70 -4.52 21.10
N TYR A 20 6.74 -5.33 21.18
CA TYR A 20 6.67 -6.79 21.14
C TYR A 20 7.30 -7.32 22.45
N GLY A 21 6.45 -7.81 23.35
CA GLY A 21 6.91 -8.12 24.71
C GLY A 21 7.51 -6.89 25.39
N SER A 22 8.77 -6.95 25.79
CA SER A 22 9.49 -5.82 26.39
C SER A 22 10.19 -4.90 25.37
N LEU A 23 10.27 -5.29 24.10
CA LEU A 23 10.95 -4.50 23.06
C LEU A 23 10.01 -3.44 22.49
N VAL A 24 10.30 -2.16 22.75
CA VAL A 24 9.62 -1.03 22.12
C VAL A 24 10.26 -0.79 20.75
N VAL A 25 9.45 -0.90 19.67
CA VAL A 25 9.90 -0.72 18.28
C VAL A 25 9.50 0.67 17.75
N LEU A 26 8.30 1.13 18.09
CA LEU A 26 7.87 2.52 17.84
C LEU A 26 7.61 3.16 19.21
N ASP A 27 8.29 4.24 19.50
CA ASP A 27 8.15 4.98 20.75
C ASP A 27 7.58 6.37 20.47
N LYS A 28 6.28 6.54 20.74
CA LYS A 28 5.54 7.79 20.55
C LYS A 28 5.81 8.47 19.20
N LEU A 29 5.80 7.66 18.14
CA LEU A 29 6.06 8.14 16.79
C LEU A 29 4.99 9.17 16.39
N ASN A 30 5.47 10.34 15.97
CA ASN A 30 4.68 11.38 15.33
C ASN A 30 5.14 11.51 13.88
N LEU A 31 4.23 11.32 12.92
CA LEU A 31 4.49 11.41 11.49
C LEU A 31 3.27 11.99 10.80
N GLU A 32 3.48 12.93 9.90
CA GLU A 32 2.43 13.50 9.08
C GLU A 32 2.87 13.45 7.62
N ILE A 33 1.99 12.92 6.75
CA ILE A 33 2.20 12.82 5.30
C ILE A 33 1.04 13.51 4.61
N LYS A 34 1.35 14.39 3.68
CA LYS A 34 0.37 15.16 2.90
C LYS A 34 -0.02 14.44 1.63
N LYS A 35 -1.15 14.82 1.04
CA LYS A 35 -1.55 14.31 -0.29
C LYS A 35 -0.48 14.65 -1.32
N ASN A 36 -0.20 13.69 -2.20
CA ASN A 36 0.82 13.79 -3.27
C ASN A 36 2.24 14.01 -2.72
N GLU A 37 2.51 13.62 -1.48
CA GLU A 37 3.85 13.63 -0.91
C GLU A 37 4.48 12.24 -1.02
N MET A 38 5.75 12.19 -1.43
CA MET A 38 6.57 10.98 -1.39
C MET A 38 7.48 11.05 -0.17
N VAL A 39 7.34 10.08 0.73
CA VAL A 39 8.13 9.99 1.96
C VAL A 39 8.97 8.72 1.92
N SER A 40 10.28 8.85 2.19
CA SER A 40 11.19 7.71 2.34
C SER A 40 11.59 7.54 3.80
N ILE A 41 11.40 6.33 4.34
CA ILE A 41 11.82 5.95 5.69
C ILE A 41 13.18 5.24 5.57
N ILE A 42 14.22 5.83 6.14
CA ILE A 42 15.59 5.33 6.09
C ILE A 42 16.04 4.93 7.49
N GLY A 43 16.79 3.85 7.60
CA GLY A 43 17.35 3.36 8.85
C GLY A 43 17.92 1.94 8.71
N PRO A 44 18.70 1.47 9.70
CA PRO A 44 19.27 0.13 9.68
C PRO A 44 18.19 -0.96 9.75
N SER A 45 18.58 -2.22 9.47
CA SER A 45 17.69 -3.36 9.67
C SER A 45 17.23 -3.42 11.14
N GLY A 46 15.96 -3.74 11.37
CA GLY A 46 15.38 -3.79 12.71
C GLY A 46 14.97 -2.43 13.32
N SER A 47 15.17 -1.30 12.63
CA SER A 47 14.78 0.03 13.14
C SER A 47 13.27 0.32 13.13
N GLY A 48 12.43 -0.64 12.75
CA GLY A 48 10.97 -0.47 12.77
C GLY A 48 10.35 0.05 11.46
N LYS A 49 11.10 0.20 10.36
CA LYS A 49 10.58 0.70 9.06
C LYS A 49 9.35 -0.09 8.59
N THR A 50 9.51 -1.40 8.47
CA THR A 50 8.41 -2.31 8.09
C THR A 50 7.28 -2.29 9.12
N THR A 51 7.57 -2.08 10.40
CA THR A 51 6.55 -1.96 11.45
C THR A 51 5.66 -0.74 11.24
N VAL A 52 6.20 0.40 10.82
CA VAL A 52 5.41 1.60 10.46
C VAL A 52 4.41 1.26 9.36
N LEU A 53 4.84 0.56 8.29
CA LEU A 53 3.96 0.15 7.20
C LEU A 53 2.89 -0.85 7.68
N ARG A 54 3.28 -1.83 8.51
CA ARG A 54 2.37 -2.87 9.01
C ARG A 54 1.29 -2.32 9.94
N VAL A 55 1.61 -1.35 10.81
CA VAL A 55 0.59 -0.73 11.67
C VAL A 55 -0.33 0.18 10.87
N LEU A 56 0.15 0.86 9.83
CA LEU A 56 -0.69 1.64 8.92
C LEU A 56 -1.65 0.74 8.13
N MET A 57 -1.18 -0.43 7.69
CA MET A 57 -2.04 -1.46 7.06
C MET A 57 -2.95 -2.19 8.06
N THR A 58 -2.91 -1.84 9.34
CA THR A 58 -3.64 -2.55 10.41
C THR A 58 -3.37 -4.06 10.46
N LEU A 59 -2.21 -4.50 9.94
CA LEU A 59 -1.71 -5.88 10.05
C LEU A 59 -1.14 -6.14 11.44
N GLU A 60 -0.78 -5.07 12.15
CA GLU A 60 -0.29 -5.08 13.53
C GLU A 60 -1.08 -4.07 14.36
N LYS A 61 -1.53 -4.48 15.54
CA LYS A 61 -2.16 -3.57 16.50
C LYS A 61 -1.08 -2.71 17.17
N ILE A 62 -1.37 -1.43 17.36
CA ILE A 62 -0.54 -0.53 18.16
C ILE A 62 -0.82 -0.72 19.66
N ASN A 63 0.11 -0.29 20.51
CA ASN A 63 -0.01 -0.33 21.97
C ASN A 63 -0.47 1.00 22.56
N GLY A 64 -0.33 2.10 21.81
CA GLY A 64 -0.77 3.43 22.21
C GLY A 64 -0.74 4.40 21.05
N GLY A 65 -1.35 5.56 21.24
CA GLY A 65 -1.47 6.58 20.20
C GLY A 65 -2.64 6.36 19.23
N VAL A 66 -2.67 7.12 18.15
CA VAL A 66 -3.72 7.08 17.14
C VAL A 66 -3.11 7.18 15.74
N ILE A 67 -3.69 6.45 14.78
CA ILE A 67 -3.34 6.56 13.34
C ILE A 67 -4.58 7.04 12.60
N HIS A 68 -4.40 8.06 11.75
CA HIS A 68 -5.42 8.58 10.87
C HIS A 68 -5.05 8.33 9.41
N LEU A 69 -6.04 8.00 8.61
CA LEU A 69 -5.98 7.89 7.16
C LEU A 69 -7.12 8.69 6.56
N ASP A 70 -6.82 9.67 5.72
CA ASP A 70 -7.80 10.50 5.02
C ASP A 70 -8.82 11.15 5.98
N GLY A 71 -8.33 11.63 7.12
CA GLY A 71 -9.15 12.26 8.18
C GLY A 71 -9.92 11.29 9.10
N GLU A 72 -9.90 9.98 8.80
CA GLU A 72 -10.56 8.93 9.60
C GLU A 72 -9.54 8.17 10.44
N THR A 73 -9.90 7.80 11.68
CA THR A 73 -9.00 7.01 12.54
C THR A 73 -9.01 5.52 12.15
N LEU A 74 -7.84 4.88 12.21
CA LEU A 74 -7.68 3.43 11.99
C LEU A 74 -7.74 2.62 13.30
N THR A 75 -7.74 3.27 14.46
CA THR A 75 -7.67 2.59 15.75
C THR A 75 -9.03 2.46 16.43
N HIS A 76 -9.89 3.46 16.21
CA HIS A 76 -11.22 3.54 16.82
C HIS A 76 -12.25 3.92 15.77
N MET A 77 -13.50 3.59 16.03
CA MET A 77 -14.65 4.03 15.24
C MET A 77 -15.69 4.68 16.12
N ASN A 78 -16.52 5.55 15.54
CA ASN A 78 -17.67 6.14 16.25
C ASN A 78 -18.85 5.16 16.14
N ASP A 79 -19.33 4.70 17.29
CA ASP A 79 -20.56 3.92 17.41
C ASP A 79 -21.54 4.69 18.31
N ASN A 80 -22.59 5.26 17.71
CA ASN A 80 -23.63 6.02 18.40
C ASN A 80 -23.09 7.13 19.33
N GLY A 81 -22.03 7.85 18.87
CA GLY A 81 -21.39 8.93 19.62
C GLY A 81 -20.33 8.48 20.64
N LYS A 82 -20.06 7.17 20.75
CA LYS A 82 -18.99 6.64 21.58
C LYS A 82 -17.82 6.18 20.71
N GLN A 83 -16.62 6.45 21.16
CA GLN A 83 -15.40 5.90 20.57
C GLN A 83 -15.22 4.46 21.06
N VAL A 84 -15.27 3.50 20.12
CA VAL A 84 -15.04 2.08 20.37
C VAL A 84 -13.88 1.58 19.52
N GLU A 85 -13.24 0.47 19.90
CA GLU A 85 -12.19 -0.15 19.08
C GLU A 85 -12.73 -0.48 17.68
N ALA A 86 -11.96 -0.17 16.65
CA ALA A 86 -12.33 -0.40 15.26
C ALA A 86 -12.53 -1.90 14.99
N ASN A 87 -13.71 -2.28 14.52
CA ASN A 87 -14.00 -3.66 14.15
C ASN A 87 -13.45 -4.01 12.76
N GLU A 88 -13.40 -5.32 12.45
CA GLU A 88 -12.80 -5.81 11.20
C GLU A 88 -13.51 -5.29 9.94
N LYS A 89 -14.82 -5.09 9.97
CA LYS A 89 -15.57 -4.52 8.84
C LYS A 89 -15.12 -3.09 8.56
N TYR A 90 -15.01 -2.27 9.61
CA TYR A 90 -14.51 -0.89 9.53
C TYR A 90 -13.08 -0.85 9.00
N LEU A 91 -12.18 -1.69 9.53
CA LEU A 91 -10.79 -1.75 9.11
C LEU A 91 -10.61 -2.21 7.65
N ARG A 92 -11.42 -3.17 7.19
CA ARG A 92 -11.38 -3.67 5.82
C ARG A 92 -11.70 -2.57 4.80
N GLU A 93 -12.69 -1.74 5.09
CA GLU A 93 -13.04 -0.60 4.24
C GLU A 93 -11.90 0.44 4.17
N ARG A 94 -11.16 0.67 5.28
CA ARG A 94 -10.02 1.59 5.29
C ARG A 94 -8.79 0.99 4.61
N ARG A 95 -8.53 -0.30 4.84
CA ARG A 95 -7.45 -1.01 4.14
C ARG A 95 -7.59 -0.98 2.62
N SER A 96 -8.81 -1.01 2.09
CA SER A 96 -9.02 -0.91 0.63
C SER A 96 -8.55 0.42 0.03
N LYS A 97 -8.37 1.47 0.86
CA LYS A 97 -7.81 2.77 0.46
C LYS A 97 -6.28 2.78 0.44
N ILE A 98 -5.61 1.71 0.87
CA ILE A 98 -4.15 1.60 0.95
C ILE A 98 -3.69 0.48 0.01
N GLY A 99 -2.83 0.81 -0.94
CA GLY A 99 -2.11 -0.18 -1.74
C GLY A 99 -0.80 -0.54 -1.05
N MET A 100 -0.43 -1.81 -1.06
CA MET A 100 0.86 -2.25 -0.53
C MET A 100 1.57 -3.16 -1.53
N VAL A 101 2.84 -2.88 -1.74
CA VAL A 101 3.76 -3.71 -2.52
C VAL A 101 4.82 -4.24 -1.56
N PHE A 102 4.89 -5.56 -1.46
CA PHE A 102 5.81 -6.25 -0.57
C PHE A 102 7.15 -6.54 -1.26
N GLN A 103 8.18 -6.73 -0.47
CA GLN A 103 9.50 -7.17 -0.93
C GLN A 103 9.42 -8.50 -1.72
N GLN A 104 8.58 -9.44 -1.29
CA GLN A 104 8.35 -10.75 -1.92
C GLN A 104 7.10 -10.70 -2.81
N PHE A 105 6.96 -9.84 -3.75
CA PHE A 105 5.87 -9.68 -4.73
C PHE A 105 4.47 -10.20 -4.30
N ASN A 106 4.38 -11.36 -3.66
CA ASN A 106 3.17 -12.01 -3.14
C ASN A 106 2.05 -12.13 -4.19
N LEU A 107 2.41 -12.43 -5.43
CA LEU A 107 1.44 -12.72 -6.48
C LEU A 107 0.75 -14.05 -6.22
N PHE A 108 -0.50 -14.16 -6.61
CA PHE A 108 -1.24 -15.41 -6.61
C PHE A 108 -0.67 -16.35 -7.68
N PRO A 109 0.00 -17.47 -7.32
CA PRO A 109 0.75 -18.28 -8.26
C PRO A 109 -0.13 -19.03 -9.27
N HIS A 110 -1.39 -19.25 -8.94
CA HIS A 110 -2.40 -19.92 -9.76
C HIS A 110 -3.17 -18.95 -10.69
N MET A 111 -2.87 -17.67 -10.64
CA MET A 111 -3.48 -16.62 -11.45
C MET A 111 -2.48 -16.04 -12.42
N THR A 112 -2.94 -15.64 -13.61
CA THR A 112 -2.13 -14.87 -14.56
C THR A 112 -1.83 -13.47 -14.06
N ALA A 113 -0.97 -12.71 -14.74
CA ALA A 113 -0.69 -11.31 -14.40
C ALA A 113 -1.98 -10.46 -14.43
N LEU A 114 -2.80 -10.64 -15.45
CA LEU A 114 -4.09 -9.96 -15.58
C LEU A 114 -5.04 -10.33 -14.44
N GLN A 115 -5.22 -11.61 -14.16
CA GLN A 115 -6.08 -12.09 -13.07
C GLN A 115 -5.64 -11.57 -11.70
N ASN A 116 -4.33 -11.50 -11.43
CA ASN A 116 -3.80 -10.89 -10.21
C ASN A 116 -4.23 -9.43 -10.03
N CYS A 117 -4.42 -8.68 -11.13
CA CYS A 117 -4.84 -7.28 -11.08
C CYS A 117 -6.37 -7.12 -10.98
N ILE A 118 -7.16 -8.08 -11.47
CA ILE A 118 -8.62 -8.02 -11.53
C ILE A 118 -9.26 -8.46 -10.20
N GLU A 119 -8.70 -9.45 -9.54
CA GLU A 119 -9.33 -10.17 -8.41
C GLU A 119 -9.82 -9.22 -7.31
N ALA A 120 -8.93 -8.38 -6.78
CA ALA A 120 -9.29 -7.50 -5.67
C ALA A 120 -10.30 -6.39 -6.05
N PRO A 121 -10.19 -5.71 -7.20
CA PRO A 121 -11.24 -4.79 -7.68
C PRO A 121 -12.64 -5.43 -7.75
N VAL A 122 -12.75 -6.66 -8.23
CA VAL A 122 -14.05 -7.35 -8.33
C VAL A 122 -14.54 -7.78 -6.94
N GLU A 123 -13.71 -8.51 -6.17
CA GLU A 123 -14.13 -9.13 -4.92
C GLU A 123 -14.26 -8.14 -3.75
N VAL A 124 -13.46 -7.08 -3.73
CA VAL A 124 -13.42 -6.14 -2.61
C VAL A 124 -14.19 -4.85 -2.90
N LEU A 125 -14.03 -4.29 -4.12
CA LEU A 125 -14.71 -3.04 -4.50
C LEU A 125 -16.06 -3.29 -5.19
N GLY A 126 -16.40 -4.54 -5.53
CA GLY A 126 -17.62 -4.88 -6.27
C GLY A 126 -17.65 -4.32 -7.70
N MET A 127 -16.47 -4.09 -8.28
CA MET A 127 -16.34 -3.59 -9.65
C MET A 127 -16.85 -4.65 -10.63
N LYS A 128 -17.50 -4.23 -11.73
CA LYS A 128 -17.84 -5.17 -12.80
C LYS A 128 -16.57 -5.75 -13.40
N LYS A 129 -16.62 -7.01 -13.77
CA LYS A 129 -15.44 -7.72 -14.30
C LYS A 129 -14.85 -7.04 -15.53
N GLU A 130 -15.71 -6.56 -16.43
CA GLU A 130 -15.32 -5.87 -17.65
C GLU A 130 -14.55 -4.57 -17.33
N ASP A 131 -15.05 -3.77 -16.37
CA ASP A 131 -14.41 -2.51 -15.95
C ASP A 131 -13.07 -2.79 -15.23
N ALA A 132 -13.01 -3.88 -14.44
CA ALA A 132 -11.79 -4.30 -13.77
C ALA A 132 -10.73 -4.81 -14.76
N GLU A 133 -11.14 -5.51 -15.81
CA GLU A 133 -10.27 -6.01 -16.87
C GLU A 133 -9.69 -4.86 -17.70
N GLU A 134 -10.52 -3.90 -18.12
CA GLU A 134 -10.07 -2.70 -18.84
C GLU A 134 -9.01 -1.94 -18.00
N ARG A 135 -9.32 -1.70 -16.75
CA ARG A 135 -8.38 -1.05 -15.82
C ARG A 135 -7.09 -1.82 -15.62
N ALA A 136 -7.16 -3.13 -15.50
CA ALA A 136 -5.98 -3.99 -15.34
C ALA A 136 -5.09 -3.96 -16.57
N LEU A 137 -5.68 -3.93 -17.78
CA LEU A 137 -4.94 -3.81 -19.04
C LEU A 137 -4.21 -2.46 -19.14
N GLU A 138 -4.87 -1.35 -18.82
CA GLU A 138 -4.22 -0.02 -18.75
C GLU A 138 -3.01 -0.02 -17.80
N LEU A 139 -3.17 -0.66 -16.63
CA LEU A 139 -2.09 -0.71 -15.65
C LEU A 139 -0.95 -1.64 -16.06
N LEU A 140 -1.24 -2.75 -16.73
CA LEU A 140 -0.21 -3.63 -17.30
C LEU A 140 0.53 -2.93 -18.45
N GLU A 141 -0.14 -2.10 -19.24
CA GLU A 141 0.50 -1.24 -20.24
C GLU A 141 1.42 -0.21 -19.58
N LEU A 142 0.93 0.49 -18.56
CA LEU A 142 1.71 1.46 -17.78
C LEU A 142 3.03 0.87 -17.24
N VAL A 143 3.01 -0.39 -16.80
CA VAL A 143 4.20 -1.09 -16.30
C VAL A 143 4.97 -1.86 -17.39
N GLY A 144 4.58 -1.74 -18.67
CA GLY A 144 5.26 -2.34 -19.82
C GLY A 144 5.13 -3.87 -19.88
N LEU A 145 3.97 -4.43 -19.50
CA LEU A 145 3.74 -5.87 -19.42
C LEU A 145 2.48 -6.34 -20.18
N THR A 146 2.02 -5.60 -21.17
CA THR A 146 0.84 -5.95 -21.98
C THR A 146 0.99 -7.34 -22.64
N ASP A 147 2.17 -7.65 -23.16
CA ASP A 147 2.51 -8.93 -23.79
C ASP A 147 2.62 -10.11 -22.81
N LYS A 148 2.65 -9.83 -21.51
CA LYS A 148 2.77 -10.80 -20.42
C LYS A 148 1.47 -11.03 -19.64
N LYS A 149 0.36 -10.40 -20.03
CA LYS A 149 -0.92 -10.43 -19.30
C LYS A 149 -1.42 -11.82 -18.96
N ASP A 150 -1.20 -12.80 -19.86
CA ASP A 150 -1.65 -14.19 -19.74
C ASP A 150 -0.60 -15.11 -19.08
N GLN A 151 0.55 -14.57 -18.67
CA GLN A 151 1.60 -15.34 -18.02
C GLN A 151 1.34 -15.49 -16.51
N HIS A 152 1.62 -16.69 -15.98
CA HIS A 152 1.64 -16.95 -14.54
C HIS A 152 2.95 -16.42 -13.91
N PRO A 153 2.97 -16.12 -12.61
CA PRO A 153 4.17 -15.61 -11.92
C PRO A 153 5.42 -16.45 -12.13
N SER A 154 5.29 -17.76 -12.21
CA SER A 154 6.40 -18.68 -12.45
C SER A 154 7.13 -18.50 -13.80
N ARG A 155 6.50 -17.80 -14.75
CA ARG A 155 7.07 -17.49 -16.06
C ARG A 155 7.54 -16.05 -16.21
N LEU A 156 7.48 -15.26 -15.12
CA LEU A 156 7.88 -13.87 -15.06
C LEU A 156 9.22 -13.73 -14.33
N SER A 157 10.08 -12.84 -14.82
CA SER A 157 11.28 -12.46 -14.06
C SER A 157 10.92 -11.75 -12.76
N GLY A 158 11.84 -11.64 -11.80
CA GLY A 158 11.60 -10.93 -10.53
C GLY A 158 11.11 -9.51 -10.75
N GLY A 159 11.72 -8.75 -11.66
CA GLY A 159 11.29 -7.39 -12.00
C GLY A 159 9.92 -7.32 -12.68
N GLN A 160 9.58 -8.32 -13.51
CA GLN A 160 8.24 -8.42 -14.09
C GLN A 160 7.20 -8.72 -13.01
N GLN A 161 7.49 -9.65 -12.09
CA GLN A 161 6.61 -9.94 -10.95
C GLN A 161 6.40 -8.70 -10.08
N GLN A 162 7.46 -7.92 -9.82
CA GLN A 162 7.37 -6.67 -9.06
C GLN A 162 6.46 -5.66 -9.76
N ARG A 163 6.60 -5.49 -11.08
CA ARG A 163 5.76 -4.58 -11.85
C ARG A 163 4.29 -5.03 -11.88
N VAL A 164 4.02 -6.34 -11.96
CA VAL A 164 2.65 -6.87 -11.78
C VAL A 164 2.12 -6.58 -10.37
N ALA A 165 2.93 -6.70 -9.32
CA ALA A 165 2.53 -6.39 -7.95
C ALA A 165 2.18 -4.90 -7.78
N ILE A 166 2.90 -4.01 -8.45
CA ILE A 166 2.59 -2.57 -8.49
C ILE A 166 1.25 -2.34 -9.21
N ALA A 167 1.07 -2.91 -10.41
CA ALA A 167 -0.17 -2.79 -11.18
C ALA A 167 -1.37 -3.31 -10.37
N ARG A 168 -1.23 -4.46 -9.70
CA ARG A 168 -2.25 -5.02 -8.80
C ARG A 168 -2.63 -4.07 -7.67
N ALA A 169 -1.65 -3.46 -7.03
CA ALA A 169 -1.92 -2.51 -5.94
C ALA A 169 -2.64 -1.25 -6.46
N LEU A 170 -2.27 -0.75 -7.63
CA LEU A 170 -2.89 0.42 -8.28
C LEU A 170 -4.31 0.14 -8.78
N ALA A 171 -4.64 -1.12 -9.11
CA ALA A 171 -5.96 -1.51 -9.57
C ALA A 171 -7.06 -1.19 -8.55
N MET A 172 -6.72 -1.21 -7.26
CA MET A 172 -7.60 -0.84 -6.14
C MET A 172 -7.86 0.67 -6.01
N ARG A 173 -7.25 1.52 -6.84
CA ARG A 173 -7.33 3.00 -6.75
C ARG A 173 -7.00 3.53 -5.35
N PRO A 174 -5.87 3.14 -4.78
CA PRO A 174 -5.52 3.49 -3.41
C PRO A 174 -5.28 5.00 -3.27
N LYS A 175 -5.53 5.53 -2.06
CA LYS A 175 -5.18 6.91 -1.69
C LYS A 175 -3.74 7.02 -1.19
N VAL A 176 -3.16 5.91 -0.73
CA VAL A 176 -1.79 5.81 -0.24
C VAL A 176 -1.17 4.53 -0.78
N MET A 177 0.05 4.62 -1.31
CA MET A 177 0.86 3.47 -1.71
C MET A 177 1.99 3.24 -0.71
N LEU A 178 2.08 2.04 -0.19
CA LEU A 178 3.14 1.59 0.69
C LEU A 178 4.08 0.66 -0.08
N LEU A 179 5.37 0.95 -0.03
CA LEU A 179 6.40 0.25 -0.78
C LEU A 179 7.45 -0.27 0.22
N ASP A 180 7.44 -1.58 0.48
CA ASP A 180 8.36 -2.21 1.44
C ASP A 180 9.53 -2.86 0.71
N GLU A 181 10.69 -2.19 0.73
CA GLU A 181 11.97 -2.65 0.14
C GLU A 181 11.84 -3.22 -1.29
N ILE A 182 11.00 -2.60 -2.13
CA ILE A 182 10.58 -3.11 -3.44
C ILE A 182 11.70 -3.35 -4.46
N THR A 183 12.90 -2.86 -4.19
CA THR A 183 14.06 -3.02 -5.08
C THR A 183 15.10 -4.00 -4.53
N SER A 184 14.98 -4.45 -3.28
CA SER A 184 15.99 -5.27 -2.60
C SER A 184 16.16 -6.68 -3.19
N ALA A 185 15.12 -7.20 -3.84
CA ALA A 185 15.11 -8.51 -4.49
C ALA A 185 15.33 -8.43 -6.01
N LEU A 186 15.73 -7.28 -6.54
CA LEU A 186 15.87 -7.03 -7.97
C LEU A 186 17.33 -6.79 -8.35
N ASP A 187 17.68 -7.22 -9.56
CA ASP A 187 18.96 -6.88 -10.17
C ASP A 187 19.06 -5.36 -10.39
N PRO A 188 20.25 -4.75 -10.25
CA PRO A 188 20.44 -3.29 -10.38
C PRO A 188 19.90 -2.70 -11.69
N GLU A 189 19.97 -3.45 -12.79
CA GLU A 189 19.46 -3.03 -14.09
C GLU A 189 17.93 -2.84 -14.10
N VAL A 190 17.24 -3.72 -13.35
CA VAL A 190 15.76 -3.72 -13.27
C VAL A 190 15.23 -2.69 -12.27
N VAL A 191 16.05 -2.30 -11.28
CA VAL A 191 15.68 -1.27 -10.28
C VAL A 191 15.28 0.02 -10.96
N GLY A 192 16.01 0.44 -12.02
CA GLY A 192 15.72 1.65 -12.78
C GLY A 192 14.32 1.63 -13.43
N GLU A 193 13.90 0.50 -13.98
CA GLU A 193 12.59 0.34 -14.60
C GLU A 193 11.46 0.49 -13.58
N VAL A 194 11.58 -0.17 -12.42
CA VAL A 194 10.59 -0.09 -11.33
C VAL A 194 10.48 1.33 -10.76
N LEU A 195 11.62 2.01 -10.54
CA LEU A 195 11.62 3.39 -10.06
C LEU A 195 11.01 4.37 -11.07
N ASN A 196 11.16 4.13 -12.38
CA ASN A 196 10.53 4.95 -13.41
C ASN A 196 9.01 4.81 -13.37
N VAL A 197 8.48 3.58 -13.19
CA VAL A 197 7.04 3.37 -12.99
C VAL A 197 6.54 4.16 -11.79
N ILE A 198 7.23 4.09 -10.65
CA ILE A 198 6.83 4.82 -9.44
C ILE A 198 6.84 6.33 -9.66
N ARG A 199 7.87 6.86 -10.36
CA ARG A 199 7.95 8.29 -10.69
C ARG A 199 6.83 8.76 -11.62
N SER A 200 6.33 7.89 -12.51
CA SER A 200 5.21 8.21 -13.41
C SER A 200 3.85 8.25 -12.71
N LEU A 201 3.78 7.81 -11.45
CA LEU A 201 2.55 7.85 -10.63
C LEU A 201 2.37 9.18 -9.87
N ASN A 202 3.39 10.02 -9.84
CA ASN A 202 3.37 11.39 -9.32
C ASN A 202 3.15 12.35 -10.48
#